data_d1a3af319b5a86371eef66d346791ae5
#
_entry.id   d1a3af319b5a86371eef66d346791ae5
#
_cell.length_a   1.000
_cell.length_b   1.000
_cell.length_c   1.000
_cell.angle_alpha   90.00
_cell.angle_beta   90.00
_cell.angle_gamma   90.00
#
_symmetry.space_group_name_H-M   'P 1'
#
loop_
_entity.id
_entity.type
_entity.pdbx_description
1 polymer ?
#
loop_
_entity_poly.entity_id
_entity_poly.type
_entity_poly.pdbx_seq_one_letter_code
_entity_poly.pdbx_strand_id
1 'polypeptide(L)'
;MDEAYEQEVVSADEALQRDDFEVAFRHLERAHVLAQRMTGRHTFIHWRMLLAGLHRGDFREAVGQVPRIVASILFSRLWVPRGNSGRARVSAFKSMPVPADLRHLVP
;
A
#
# COMPACT_ATOMS: atom_id res chain seq x y z
N MET A 1 -4.98 -6.14 14.23
CA MET A 1 -4.44 -5.23 13.19
C MET A 1 -3.08 -5.70 12.71
N ASP A 2 -2.14 -5.95 13.63
CA ASP A 2 -0.77 -6.36 13.28
C ASP A 2 -0.72 -7.66 12.51
N GLU A 3 -1.45 -8.67 12.96
CA GLU A 3 -1.52 -9.95 12.26
C GLU A 3 -2.10 -9.81 10.86
N ALA A 4 -3.14 -9.01 10.71
CA ALA A 4 -3.76 -8.77 9.40
C ALA A 4 -2.78 -8.09 8.44
N TYR A 5 -2.06 -7.07 8.92
CA TYR A 5 -1.06 -6.36 8.14
C TYR A 5 0.07 -7.31 7.70
N GLU A 6 0.62 -8.06 8.65
CA GLU A 6 1.72 -8.98 8.37
C GLU A 6 1.30 -10.06 7.38
N GLN A 7 0.08 -10.58 7.51
CA GLN A 7 -0.44 -11.58 6.59
C GLN A 7 -0.55 -11.03 5.16
N GLU A 8 -0.97 -9.79 5.00
CA GLU A 8 -1.03 -9.16 3.68
C GLU A 8 0.37 -9.00 3.08
N VAL A 9 1.35 -8.60 3.89
CA VAL A 9 2.73 -8.47 3.42
C VAL A 9 3.31 -9.82 3.01
N VAL A 10 3.11 -10.86 3.80
CA VAL A 10 3.56 -12.22 3.47
C VAL A 10 2.92 -12.70 2.18
N SER A 11 1.62 -12.53 2.04
CA SER A 11 0.90 -12.93 0.82
C SER A 11 1.39 -12.19 -0.41
N ALA A 12 1.71 -10.89 -0.26
CA ALA A 12 2.29 -10.11 -1.35
C ALA A 12 3.67 -10.66 -1.76
N ASP A 13 4.51 -10.96 -0.78
CA ASP A 13 5.86 -11.49 -1.05
C ASP A 13 5.79 -12.85 -1.76
N GLU A 14 4.91 -13.73 -1.33
CA GLU A 14 4.70 -15.01 -1.98
C GLU A 14 4.25 -14.84 -3.44
N ALA A 15 3.33 -13.91 -3.69
CA ALA A 15 2.87 -13.62 -5.04
C ALA A 15 4.00 -13.06 -5.91
N LEU A 16 4.84 -12.18 -5.35
CA LEU A 16 6.00 -11.63 -6.08
C LEU A 16 7.00 -12.72 -6.45
N GLN A 17 7.20 -13.72 -5.60
CA GLN A 17 8.08 -14.84 -5.89
C GLN A 17 7.57 -15.67 -7.08
N ARG A 18 6.27 -15.66 -7.32
CA ARG A 18 5.65 -16.34 -8.46
C ARG A 18 5.44 -15.43 -9.67
N ASP A 19 5.92 -14.19 -9.59
CA ASP A 19 5.65 -13.14 -10.59
C ASP A 19 4.16 -12.89 -10.83
N ASP A 20 3.33 -13.14 -9.82
CA ASP A 20 1.90 -12.85 -9.87
C ASP A 20 1.66 -11.43 -9.36
N PHE A 21 1.91 -10.47 -10.22
CA PHE A 21 1.91 -9.05 -9.85
C PHE A 21 0.53 -8.54 -9.48
N GLU A 22 -0.53 -9.01 -10.12
CA GLU A 22 -1.89 -8.55 -9.77
C GLU A 22 -2.26 -8.96 -8.36
N VAL A 23 -1.97 -10.21 -7.99
CA VAL A 23 -2.22 -10.70 -6.62
C VAL A 23 -1.31 -9.97 -5.63
N ALA A 24 -0.02 -9.78 -5.97
CA ALA A 24 0.91 -9.07 -5.12
C ALA A 24 0.44 -7.65 -4.82
N PHE A 25 0.06 -6.88 -5.84
CA PHE A 25 -0.42 -5.52 -5.63
C PHE A 25 -1.74 -5.48 -4.86
N ARG A 26 -2.63 -6.45 -5.07
CA ARG A 26 -3.86 -6.52 -4.29
C ARG A 26 -3.56 -6.63 -2.80
N HIS A 27 -2.62 -7.48 -2.42
CA HIS A 27 -2.22 -7.60 -1.01
C HIS A 27 -1.50 -6.36 -0.50
N LEU A 28 -0.64 -5.73 -1.31
CA LEU A 28 0.00 -4.47 -0.92
C LEU A 28 -1.01 -3.34 -0.73
N GLU A 29 -2.03 -3.27 -1.59
CA GLU A 29 -3.11 -2.29 -1.43
C GLU A 29 -3.87 -2.49 -0.12
N ARG A 30 -4.17 -3.74 0.25
CA ARG A 30 -4.83 -4.07 1.50
C ARG A 30 -3.95 -3.70 2.70
N ALA A 31 -2.66 -4.04 2.63
CA ALA A 31 -1.70 -3.65 3.67
C ALA A 31 -1.59 -2.11 3.78
N HIS A 32 -1.62 -1.41 2.65
CA HIS A 32 -1.60 0.05 2.62
C HIS A 32 -2.79 0.64 3.39
N VAL A 33 -4.00 0.13 3.14
CA VAL A 33 -5.20 0.59 3.84
C VAL A 33 -5.08 0.37 5.35
N LEU A 34 -4.56 -0.78 5.77
CA LEU A 34 -4.39 -1.08 7.19
C LEU A 34 -3.36 -0.18 7.87
N ALA A 35 -2.34 0.24 7.14
CA ALA A 35 -1.17 0.92 7.71
C ALA A 35 -1.17 2.44 7.53
N GLN A 36 -2.16 3.04 6.87
CA GLN A 36 -2.11 4.44 6.44
C GLN A 36 -1.74 5.44 7.53
N ARG A 37 -2.16 5.20 8.78
CA ARG A 37 -1.89 6.13 9.89
C ARG A 37 -0.62 5.79 10.67
N MET A 38 0.08 4.73 10.27
CA MET A 38 1.29 4.26 10.94
C MET A 38 2.48 4.57 10.05
N THR A 39 3.20 5.65 10.35
CA THR A 39 4.24 6.19 9.46
C THR A 39 5.21 5.13 8.93
N GLY A 40 5.78 4.31 9.82
CA GLY A 40 6.76 3.31 9.41
C GLY A 40 6.17 2.27 8.46
N ARG A 41 5.02 1.72 8.81
CA ARG A 41 4.35 0.69 7.99
C ARG A 41 3.81 1.27 6.69
N HIS A 42 3.24 2.46 6.73
CA HIS A 42 2.74 3.15 5.54
C HIS A 42 3.87 3.38 4.54
N THR A 43 4.99 3.93 5.03
CA THR A 43 6.17 4.17 4.20
C THR A 43 6.74 2.87 3.64
N PHE A 44 6.80 1.82 4.46
CA PHE A 44 7.28 0.51 4.03
C PHE A 44 6.45 -0.06 2.87
N ILE A 45 5.12 0.06 2.94
CA ILE A 45 4.27 -0.45 1.86
C ILE A 45 4.48 0.31 0.56
N HIS A 46 4.62 1.63 0.61
CA HIS A 46 4.94 2.40 -0.60
C HIS A 46 6.31 2.00 -1.18
N TRP A 47 7.28 1.74 -0.31
CA TRP A 47 8.58 1.22 -0.74
C TRP A 47 8.43 -0.14 -1.44
N ARG A 48 7.62 -1.04 -0.87
CA ARG A 48 7.36 -2.35 -1.48
C ARG A 48 6.63 -2.22 -2.81
N MET A 49 5.72 -1.28 -2.93
CA MET A 49 5.04 -1.00 -4.20
C MET A 49 6.02 -0.48 -5.26
N LEU A 50 6.98 0.36 -4.85
CA LEU A 50 8.04 0.82 -5.73
C LEU A 50 8.86 -0.36 -6.26
N LEU A 51 9.33 -1.22 -5.36
CA LEU A 51 10.11 -2.39 -5.74
C LEU A 51 9.32 -3.35 -6.64
N ALA A 52 8.05 -3.59 -6.33
CA ALA A 52 7.19 -4.44 -7.15
C ALA A 52 6.97 -3.84 -8.54
N GLY A 53 6.80 -2.52 -8.61
CA GLY A 53 6.69 -1.81 -9.89
C GLY A 53 7.94 -1.96 -10.74
N LEU A 54 9.12 -1.82 -10.15
CA LEU A 54 10.39 -2.02 -10.84
C LEU A 54 10.52 -3.47 -11.33
N HIS A 55 10.17 -4.43 -10.49
CA HIS A 55 10.25 -5.85 -10.83
C HIS A 55 9.34 -6.19 -12.02
N ARG A 56 8.15 -5.62 -12.03
CA ARG A 56 7.19 -5.80 -13.13
C ARG A 56 7.58 -5.05 -14.41
N GLY A 57 8.48 -4.07 -14.30
CA GLY A 57 8.79 -3.15 -15.40
C GLY A 57 7.78 -2.02 -15.54
N ASP A 58 6.95 -1.80 -14.54
CA ASP A 58 5.97 -0.70 -14.53
C ASP A 58 6.61 0.54 -13.88
N PHE A 59 7.35 1.29 -14.69
CA PHE A 59 8.07 2.46 -14.21
C PHE A 59 7.15 3.60 -13.77
N ARG A 60 5.96 3.69 -14.35
CA ARG A 60 4.97 4.70 -13.92
C ARG A 60 4.55 4.43 -12.47
N GLU A 61 4.29 3.18 -12.12
CA GLU A 61 3.98 2.81 -10.74
C GLU A 61 5.15 3.13 -9.82
N ALA A 62 6.37 2.73 -10.20
CA ALA A 62 7.56 2.93 -9.37
C ALA A 62 7.83 4.41 -9.13
N VAL A 63 7.85 5.23 -10.18
CA VAL A 63 8.09 6.67 -10.06
C VAL A 63 7.00 7.35 -9.26
N GLY A 64 5.75 6.96 -9.47
CA GLY A 64 4.60 7.50 -8.74
C GLY A 64 4.62 7.20 -7.24
N GLN A 65 5.37 6.17 -6.81
CA GLN A 65 5.49 5.88 -5.38
C GLN A 65 6.44 6.84 -4.66
N VAL A 66 7.37 7.48 -5.36
CA VAL A 66 8.34 8.38 -4.72
C VAL A 66 7.68 9.51 -3.92
N PRO A 67 6.75 10.33 -4.52
CA PRO A 67 6.09 11.37 -3.73
C PRO A 67 5.20 10.80 -2.62
N ARG A 68 4.67 9.58 -2.80
CA ARG A 68 3.86 8.91 -1.79
C ARG A 68 4.69 8.49 -0.59
N ILE A 69 5.94 8.07 -0.82
CA ILE A 69 6.89 7.75 0.26
C ILE A 69 7.17 9.02 1.08
N VAL A 70 7.47 10.12 0.40
CA VAL A 70 7.74 11.39 1.08
C VAL A 70 6.52 11.84 1.89
N ALA A 71 5.33 11.80 1.28
CA ALA A 71 4.10 12.20 1.95
C ALA A 71 3.80 11.31 3.17
N SER A 72 4.05 10.00 3.07
CA SER A 72 3.80 9.08 4.19
C SER A 72 4.70 9.40 5.39
N ILE A 73 5.95 9.75 5.16
CA ILE A 73 6.86 10.13 6.23
C ILE A 73 6.38 11.41 6.93
N LEU A 74 5.90 12.38 6.15
CA LEU A 74 5.55 13.70 6.68
C LEU A 74 4.15 13.76 7.28
N PHE A 75 3.16 13.05 6.73
CA PHE A 75 1.75 13.31 7.00
C PHE A 75 0.93 12.14 7.52
N SER A 76 1.45 10.90 7.60
CA SER A 76 0.65 9.72 7.95
C SER A 76 -0.17 9.87 9.23
N ARG A 77 0.36 10.58 10.22
CA ARG A 77 -0.30 10.78 11.52
C ARG A 77 -1.25 11.96 11.52
N LEU A 78 -1.16 12.84 10.52
CA LEU A 78 -1.97 14.07 10.47
C LEU A 78 -3.25 13.84 9.67
N TRP A 79 -3.12 13.31 8.48
CA TRP A 79 -4.26 13.07 7.60
C TRP A 79 -3.90 12.07 6.51
N VAL A 80 -4.82 11.16 6.22
CA VAL A 80 -4.72 10.24 5.08
C VAL A 80 -6.10 10.12 4.43
N PRO A 81 -6.17 9.88 3.11
CA PRO A 81 -7.45 9.59 2.43
C PRO A 81 -7.85 8.16 2.76
N ARG A 82 -8.73 7.99 3.75
CA ARG A 82 -9.14 6.69 4.27
C ARG A 82 -9.54 5.73 3.13
N GLY A 83 -8.98 4.53 3.17
CA GLY A 83 -9.30 3.49 2.20
C GLY A 83 -8.56 3.59 0.87
N ASN A 84 -7.77 4.64 0.64
CA ASN A 84 -7.01 4.79 -0.61
C ASN A 84 -6.07 3.60 -0.80
N SER A 85 -6.01 3.08 -2.03
CA SER A 85 -5.21 1.89 -2.34
C SER A 85 -3.70 2.13 -2.35
N GLY A 86 -3.28 3.38 -2.45
CA GLY A 86 -1.86 3.73 -2.51
C GLY A 86 -1.22 3.63 -3.88
N ARG A 87 -1.95 3.16 -4.89
CA ARG A 87 -1.43 2.97 -6.24
C ARG A 87 -1.17 4.32 -6.93
N ALA A 88 -0.12 4.36 -7.75
CA ALA A 88 0.26 5.58 -8.47
C ALA A 88 -0.83 6.08 -9.42
N ARG A 89 -1.69 5.20 -9.92
CA ARG A 89 -2.76 5.56 -10.85
C ARG A 89 -4.01 6.10 -10.15
N VAL A 90 -4.05 6.03 -8.84
CA VAL A 90 -5.15 6.55 -8.02
C VAL A 90 -4.69 7.87 -7.41
N SER A 91 -5.58 8.88 -7.38
CA SER A 91 -5.25 10.15 -6.73
C SER A 91 -4.79 9.92 -5.29
N ALA A 92 -3.69 10.53 -4.90
CA ALA A 92 -3.13 10.42 -3.56
C ALA A 92 -4.05 11.03 -2.49
N PHE A 93 -5.04 11.81 -2.89
CA PHE A 93 -5.95 12.51 -1.97
C PHE A 93 -7.33 11.91 -1.90
N LYS A 94 -7.62 10.90 -2.71
CA LYS A 94 -8.95 10.33 -2.81
C LYS A 94 -9.23 9.30 -1.72
N SER A 95 -10.28 9.53 -0.92
CA SER A 95 -10.80 8.51 -0.03
C SER A 95 -11.54 7.45 -0.85
N MET A 96 -11.43 6.20 -0.44
CA MET A 96 -12.02 5.07 -1.12
C MET A 96 -12.69 4.14 -0.12
N PRO A 97 -13.66 3.32 -0.54
CA PRO A 97 -14.25 2.33 0.36
C PRO A 97 -13.19 1.38 0.89
N VAL A 98 -13.18 1.18 2.20
CA VAL A 98 -12.33 0.16 2.82
C VAL A 98 -12.91 -1.21 2.49
N PRO A 99 -12.08 -2.21 2.11
CA PRO A 99 -12.58 -3.57 1.91
C PRO A 99 -13.39 -4.02 3.13
N ALA A 100 -14.54 -4.66 2.89
CA ALA A 100 -15.50 -4.97 3.94
C ALA A 100 -14.88 -5.78 5.10
N ASP A 101 -14.01 -6.73 4.77
CA ASP A 101 -13.36 -7.59 5.76
C ASP A 101 -12.28 -6.86 6.58
N LEU A 102 -11.83 -5.69 6.15
CA LEU A 102 -10.83 -4.89 6.86
C LEU A 102 -11.45 -3.71 7.62
N ARG A 103 -12.73 -3.45 7.41
CA ARG A 103 -13.38 -2.24 7.91
C ARG A 103 -13.31 -2.10 9.43
N HIS A 104 -13.43 -3.20 10.15
CA HIS A 104 -13.37 -3.20 11.61
C HIS A 104 -11.96 -2.94 12.16
N LEU A 105 -10.94 -3.01 11.33
CA LEU A 105 -9.54 -2.80 11.71
C LEU A 105 -9.04 -1.38 11.40
N VAL A 106 -9.80 -0.60 10.64
CA VAL A 106 -9.38 0.73 10.19
C VAL A 106 -10.20 1.79 10.92
N PRO A 107 -9.54 2.77 11.57
CA PRO A 107 -10.22 3.87 12.26
C PRO A 107 -11.14 4.68 11.37
#